data_30613f05714c37b43f00f93f0bdee042
#
_entry.id   30613f05714c37b43f00f93f0bdee042
#
_cell.length_a   1.000
_cell.length_b   1.000
_cell.length_c   1.000
_cell.angle_alpha   90.00
_cell.angle_beta   90.00
_cell.angle_gamma   90.00
#
_symmetry.space_group_name_H-M   'P 1'
#
loop_
_entity.id
_entity.type
_entity.pdbx_description
1 polymer ?
#
loop_
_entity_poly.entity_id
_entity_poly.type
_entity_poly.pdbx_seq_one_letter_code
_entity_poly.pdbx_strand_id
1 'polypeptide(L)'
;MPPAPDPIAPASLTPDVRIEQSLWLKAGGRSFLGRGVVVKRGSRLDLLVLAPTGNRLLTVRNDDGIVTSEARAQGLERLNPRFLLADVRWAFFAGCDRNAVAAPDAPAVASLERTCTFGRTTIREVDDPATGDLRHREVSWGGLTARLDFLQWAGEGADRHPVKVRLENERLGYEWEVQVDAWKRLE
;
A
#
# COMPACT_ATOMS: atom_id res chain seq x y z
N MET A 1 -4.38 9.25 19.59
CA MET A 1 -3.87 8.69 18.32
C MET A 1 -4.38 9.57 17.20
N PRO A 2 -3.55 10.04 16.25
CA PRO A 2 -4.02 10.87 15.14
C PRO A 2 -5.07 10.10 14.32
N PRO A 3 -5.99 10.81 13.65
CA PRO A 3 -6.94 10.16 12.75
C PRO A 3 -6.19 9.42 11.65
N ALA A 4 -6.77 8.32 11.16
CA ALA A 4 -6.25 7.65 9.98
C ALA A 4 -6.23 8.63 8.79
N PRO A 5 -5.31 8.44 7.83
CA PRO A 5 -5.26 9.28 6.64
C PRO A 5 -6.59 9.25 5.91
N ASP A 6 -6.89 10.35 5.22
CA ASP A 6 -8.12 10.46 4.44
C ASP A 6 -8.18 9.28 3.44
N PRO A 7 -9.24 8.50 3.46
CA PRO A 7 -9.33 7.34 2.59
C PRO A 7 -9.45 7.82 1.13
N ILE A 8 -8.52 7.43 0.29
CA ILE A 8 -8.78 7.41 -1.15
C ILE A 8 -9.89 6.37 -1.34
N ALA A 9 -11.01 6.78 -1.91
CA ALA A 9 -12.14 5.89 -2.07
C ALA A 9 -11.73 4.65 -2.87
N PRO A 10 -11.96 3.42 -2.38
CA PRO A 10 -11.54 2.20 -3.07
C PRO A 10 -12.04 2.11 -4.51
N ALA A 11 -13.23 2.64 -4.79
CA ALA A 11 -13.82 2.64 -6.13
C ALA A 11 -13.00 3.41 -7.17
N SER A 12 -12.22 4.43 -6.73
CA SER A 12 -11.31 5.16 -7.63
C SER A 12 -10.01 4.42 -7.91
N LEU A 13 -9.75 3.33 -7.18
CA LEU A 13 -8.55 2.52 -7.30
C LEU A 13 -8.80 1.39 -8.30
N THR A 14 -8.37 1.56 -9.52
CA THR A 14 -8.43 0.52 -10.55
C THR A 14 -7.11 -0.23 -10.62
N PRO A 15 -7.08 -1.50 -11.01
CA PRO A 15 -8.16 -2.42 -11.35
C PRO A 15 -8.73 -3.19 -10.14
N ASP A 16 -9.80 -3.97 -10.36
CA ASP A 16 -10.20 -5.03 -9.44
C ASP A 16 -9.20 -6.17 -9.53
N VAL A 17 -8.63 -6.55 -8.38
CA VAL A 17 -7.51 -7.51 -8.35
C VAL A 17 -7.55 -8.41 -7.11
N ARG A 18 -6.91 -9.56 -7.25
CA ARG A 18 -6.44 -10.40 -6.16
C ARG A 18 -4.92 -10.47 -6.19
N ILE A 19 -4.30 -10.11 -5.07
CA ILE A 19 -2.85 -10.16 -4.87
C ILE A 19 -2.57 -11.23 -3.81
N GLU A 20 -1.73 -12.19 -4.14
CA GLU A 20 -1.18 -13.15 -3.19
C GLU A 20 0.29 -12.81 -2.96
N GLN A 21 0.72 -12.81 -1.72
CA GLN A 21 2.06 -12.34 -1.37
C GLN A 21 2.64 -13.07 -0.17
N SER A 22 3.93 -13.26 -0.16
CA SER A 22 4.71 -13.57 1.02
C SER A 22 4.89 -12.29 1.83
N LEU A 23 4.71 -12.36 3.14
CA LEU A 23 4.69 -11.22 4.04
C LEU A 23 5.65 -11.43 5.20
N TRP A 24 6.50 -10.45 5.44
CA TRP A 24 7.15 -10.23 6.72
C TRP A 24 6.60 -8.95 7.36
N LEU A 25 6.18 -9.05 8.62
CA LEU A 25 5.63 -7.94 9.40
C LEU A 25 6.31 -7.91 10.75
N LYS A 26 6.77 -6.74 11.17
CA LYS A 26 7.28 -6.50 12.52
C LYS A 26 6.41 -5.44 13.19
N ALA A 27 5.85 -5.79 14.35
CA ALA A 27 4.97 -4.92 15.12
C ALA A 27 5.07 -5.26 16.61
N GLY A 28 5.12 -4.24 17.48
CA GLY A 28 5.15 -4.42 18.93
C GLY A 28 6.33 -5.27 19.43
N GLY A 29 7.50 -5.19 18.76
CA GLY A 29 8.71 -5.95 19.09
C GLY A 29 8.68 -7.43 18.66
N ARG A 30 7.66 -7.85 17.91
CA ARG A 30 7.51 -9.21 17.37
C ARG A 30 7.58 -9.21 15.86
N SER A 31 8.09 -10.30 15.29
CA SER A 31 8.12 -10.52 13.84
C SER A 31 7.17 -11.66 13.47
N PHE A 32 6.46 -11.47 12.36
CA PHE A 32 5.51 -12.42 11.81
C PHE A 32 5.92 -12.69 10.36
N LEU A 33 6.07 -13.97 10.04
CA LEU A 33 6.20 -14.44 8.66
C LEU A 33 4.89 -15.09 8.26
N GLY A 34 4.45 -14.89 7.04
CA GLY A 34 3.21 -15.47 6.59
C GLY A 34 2.92 -15.19 5.12
N ARG A 35 1.68 -15.43 4.77
CA ARG A 35 1.12 -15.14 3.45
C ARG A 35 0.05 -14.08 3.59
N GLY A 36 0.08 -13.10 2.71
CA GLY A 36 -0.95 -12.07 2.58
C GLY A 36 -1.83 -12.36 1.36
N VAL A 37 -3.12 -12.08 1.50
CA VAL A 37 -4.04 -12.01 0.36
C VAL A 37 -4.77 -10.68 0.42
N VAL A 38 -4.65 -9.90 -0.63
CA VAL A 38 -5.39 -8.65 -0.82
C VAL A 38 -6.40 -8.86 -1.92
N VAL A 39 -7.65 -8.52 -1.66
CA VAL A 39 -8.72 -8.55 -2.66
C VAL A 39 -9.37 -7.18 -2.73
N LYS A 40 -9.32 -6.56 -3.91
CA LYS A 40 -10.05 -5.34 -4.20
C LYS A 40 -11.14 -5.63 -5.22
N ARG A 41 -12.38 -5.25 -4.90
CA ARG A 41 -13.54 -5.29 -5.80
C ARG A 41 -14.40 -4.04 -5.59
N GLY A 42 -14.48 -3.20 -6.61
CA GLY A 42 -15.20 -1.93 -6.51
C GLY A 42 -14.71 -1.11 -5.31
N SER A 43 -15.63 -0.76 -4.40
CA SER A 43 -15.33 -0.03 -3.15
C SER A 43 -14.75 -0.89 -2.03
N ARG A 44 -14.82 -2.22 -2.17
CA ARG A 44 -14.37 -3.17 -1.15
C ARG A 44 -12.89 -3.46 -1.25
N LEU A 45 -12.23 -3.50 -0.09
CA LEU A 45 -10.83 -3.90 0.07
C LEU A 45 -10.70 -4.84 1.26
N ASP A 46 -10.31 -6.08 1.01
CA ASP A 46 -10.08 -7.10 2.02
C ASP A 46 -8.57 -7.42 2.12
N LEU A 47 -8.07 -7.53 3.33
CA LEU A 47 -6.72 -8.03 3.65
C LEU A 47 -6.84 -9.25 4.56
N LEU A 48 -6.22 -10.34 4.17
CA LEU A 48 -6.09 -11.56 4.95
C LEU A 48 -4.61 -11.88 5.17
N VAL A 49 -4.21 -12.12 6.40
CA VAL A 49 -2.87 -12.58 6.75
C VAL A 49 -2.96 -13.98 7.35
N LEU A 50 -2.19 -14.90 6.80
CA LEU A 50 -2.11 -16.30 7.18
C LEU A 50 -0.72 -16.62 7.72
N ALA A 51 -0.63 -17.47 8.74
CA ALA A 51 0.61 -18.12 9.13
C ALA A 51 1.12 -19.04 8.01
N PRO A 52 2.41 -19.43 8.02
CA PRO A 52 2.92 -20.43 7.07
C PRO A 52 2.15 -21.76 7.10
N THR A 53 1.57 -22.10 8.24
CA THR A 53 0.70 -23.28 8.45
C THR A 53 -0.71 -23.12 7.87
N GLY A 54 -1.05 -21.95 7.30
CA GLY A 54 -2.39 -21.64 6.78
C GLY A 54 -3.38 -21.11 7.81
N ASN A 55 -3.03 -21.07 9.10
CA ASN A 55 -3.90 -20.50 10.12
C ASN A 55 -4.06 -19.00 9.93
N ARG A 56 -5.29 -18.50 10.07
CA ARG A 56 -5.60 -17.07 9.97
C ARG A 56 -5.04 -16.31 11.17
N LEU A 57 -4.20 -15.32 10.91
CA LEU A 57 -3.61 -14.43 11.91
C LEU A 57 -4.36 -13.10 12.03
N LEU A 58 -4.76 -12.53 10.89
CA LEU A 58 -5.44 -11.24 10.81
C LEU A 58 -6.37 -11.21 9.60
N THR A 59 -7.53 -10.63 9.78
CA THR A 59 -8.42 -10.23 8.69
C THR A 59 -8.78 -8.77 8.87
N VAL A 60 -8.71 -7.97 7.83
CA VAL A 60 -9.20 -6.59 7.78
C VAL A 60 -10.07 -6.44 6.56
N ARG A 61 -11.25 -5.85 6.72
CA ARG A 61 -12.21 -5.60 5.64
C ARG A 61 -12.62 -4.14 5.65
N ASN A 62 -12.71 -3.57 4.50
CA ASN A 62 -13.35 -2.29 4.30
C ASN A 62 -14.44 -2.44 3.25
N ASP A 63 -15.66 -2.17 3.64
CA ASP A 63 -16.85 -2.15 2.80
C ASP A 63 -17.47 -0.75 2.90
N ASP A 64 -17.40 0.03 1.82
CA ASP A 64 -17.89 1.42 1.76
C ASP A 64 -17.49 2.31 2.96
N GLY A 65 -16.23 2.20 3.41
CA GLY A 65 -15.69 2.99 4.52
C GLY A 65 -15.91 2.38 5.91
N ILE A 66 -16.70 1.30 6.02
CA ILE A 66 -16.86 0.54 7.26
C ILE A 66 -15.70 -0.45 7.37
N VAL A 67 -14.82 -0.21 8.33
CA VAL A 67 -13.65 -1.06 8.57
C VAL A 67 -13.90 -2.00 9.73
N THR A 68 -13.79 -3.29 9.47
CA THR A 68 -13.83 -4.36 10.49
C THR A 68 -12.53 -5.13 10.51
N SER A 69 -12.15 -5.66 11.67
CA SER A 69 -10.95 -6.49 11.79
C SER A 69 -11.11 -7.58 12.83
N GLU A 70 -10.40 -8.68 12.61
CA GLU A 70 -10.26 -9.80 13.53
C GLU A 70 -8.78 -10.20 13.57
N ALA A 71 -8.14 -10.04 14.74
CA ALA A 71 -6.76 -10.48 14.97
C ALA A 71 -6.76 -11.71 15.89
N ARG A 72 -6.02 -12.75 15.51
CA ARG A 72 -5.88 -14.00 16.27
C ARG A 72 -4.47 -14.24 16.79
N ALA A 73 -3.51 -13.44 16.34
CA ALA A 73 -2.14 -13.52 16.84
C ALA A 73 -1.85 -12.38 17.81
N GLN A 74 -1.23 -12.73 18.94
CA GLN A 74 -0.84 -11.76 19.97
C GLN A 74 0.11 -10.71 19.39
N GLY A 75 -0.22 -9.44 19.57
CA GLY A 75 0.52 -8.28 19.06
C GLY A 75 -0.13 -7.66 17.82
N LEU A 76 -0.84 -8.43 16.98
CA LEU A 76 -1.53 -7.90 15.82
C LEU A 76 -2.82 -7.14 16.19
N GLU A 77 -3.40 -7.42 17.35
CA GLU A 77 -4.55 -6.68 17.90
C GLU A 77 -4.26 -5.20 18.18
N ARG A 78 -2.96 -4.83 18.28
CA ARG A 78 -2.52 -3.45 18.50
C ARG A 78 -2.42 -2.64 17.20
N LEU A 79 -2.41 -3.32 16.06
CA LEU A 79 -2.37 -2.66 14.77
C LEU A 79 -3.74 -2.05 14.46
N ASN A 80 -3.74 -0.77 14.13
CA ASN A 80 -4.98 -0.13 13.70
C ASN A 80 -5.32 -0.59 12.27
N PRO A 81 -6.47 -1.24 12.06
CA PRO A 81 -6.83 -1.80 10.76
C PRO A 81 -6.96 -0.74 9.66
N ARG A 82 -7.33 0.49 10.00
CA ARG A 82 -7.43 1.59 9.03
C ARG A 82 -6.08 1.99 8.48
N PHE A 83 -5.01 1.96 9.30
CA PHE A 83 -3.66 2.25 8.82
C PHE A 83 -3.15 1.13 7.91
N LEU A 84 -3.37 -0.14 8.27
CA LEU A 84 -2.98 -1.26 7.42
C LEU A 84 -3.64 -1.21 6.03
N LEU A 85 -4.93 -0.86 5.98
CA LEU A 85 -5.62 -0.69 4.71
C LEU A 85 -5.11 0.51 3.92
N ALA A 86 -4.75 1.61 4.59
CA ALA A 86 -4.13 2.76 3.95
C ALA A 86 -2.78 2.38 3.34
N ASP A 87 -1.95 1.65 4.08
CA ASP A 87 -0.65 1.17 3.61
C ASP A 87 -0.78 0.27 2.37
N VAL A 88 -1.74 -0.67 2.38
CA VAL A 88 -2.05 -1.52 1.21
C VAL A 88 -2.47 -0.67 0.00
N ARG A 89 -3.30 0.36 0.22
CA ARG A 89 -3.68 1.28 -0.87
C ARG A 89 -2.48 2.00 -1.43
N TRP A 90 -1.63 2.54 -0.58
CA TRP A 90 -0.43 3.26 -1.02
C TRP A 90 0.62 2.34 -1.65
N ALA A 91 0.67 1.08 -1.26
CA ALA A 91 1.59 0.13 -1.87
C ALA A 91 1.14 -0.28 -3.28
N PHE A 92 -0.17 -0.48 -3.50
CA PHE A 92 -0.63 -1.17 -4.70
C PHE A 92 -1.58 -0.37 -5.59
N PHE A 93 -2.25 0.66 -5.07
CA PHE A 93 -3.38 1.25 -5.80
C PHE A 93 -3.30 2.77 -5.93
N ALA A 94 -2.82 3.47 -4.93
CA ALA A 94 -2.86 4.92 -4.87
C ALA A 94 -1.50 5.55 -5.16
N GLY A 95 -1.51 6.74 -5.74
CA GLY A 95 -0.31 7.54 -6.02
C GLY A 95 -0.69 8.85 -6.67
N CYS A 96 0.31 9.67 -6.95
CA CYS A 96 0.12 10.86 -7.76
C CYS A 96 -0.23 10.49 -9.20
N ASP A 97 -1.17 11.22 -9.81
CA ASP A 97 -1.48 11.04 -11.23
C ASP A 97 -0.24 11.37 -12.08
N ARG A 98 0.25 10.38 -12.78
CA ARG A 98 1.41 10.52 -13.67
C ARG A 98 1.12 11.40 -14.89
N ASN A 99 -0.15 11.54 -15.26
CA ASN A 99 -0.58 12.33 -16.41
C ASN A 99 -0.87 13.80 -16.06
N ALA A 100 -0.96 14.15 -14.76
CA ALA A 100 -1.31 15.50 -14.32
C ALA A 100 -0.14 16.51 -14.33
N VAL A 101 1.07 16.10 -14.70
CA VAL A 101 2.30 16.90 -14.53
C VAL A 101 2.98 17.22 -15.86
N ALA A 102 2.27 17.58 -16.87
CA ALA A 102 2.88 18.28 -18.00
C ALA A 102 2.25 19.68 -18.10
N ALA A 103 2.77 20.64 -17.32
CA ALA A 103 2.65 22.02 -17.75
C ALA A 103 3.34 22.13 -19.13
N PRO A 104 2.71 22.76 -20.15
CA PRO A 104 3.20 22.77 -21.53
C PRO A 104 4.58 23.40 -21.72
N ASP A 105 5.13 24.05 -20.72
CA ASP A 105 6.42 24.76 -20.76
C ASP A 105 7.48 24.18 -19.82
N ALA A 106 7.29 22.98 -19.25
CA ALA A 106 8.31 22.35 -18.44
C ALA A 106 9.41 21.76 -19.37
N PRO A 107 10.71 22.04 -19.11
CA PRO A 107 11.78 21.42 -19.89
C PRO A 107 11.66 19.90 -19.79
N ALA A 108 11.96 19.21 -20.90
CA ALA A 108 11.78 17.77 -21.09
C ALA A 108 12.62 16.84 -20.16
N VAL A 109 13.18 17.37 -19.09
CA VAL A 109 13.68 16.60 -17.95
C VAL A 109 12.47 16.35 -17.06
N ALA A 110 11.76 15.27 -17.33
CA ALA A 110 10.67 14.81 -16.46
C ALA A 110 11.19 14.81 -15.01
N SER A 111 10.57 15.62 -14.14
CA SER A 111 10.90 15.63 -12.73
C SER A 111 10.71 14.22 -12.20
N LEU A 112 11.80 13.58 -11.79
CA LEU A 112 11.77 12.25 -11.18
C LEU A 112 11.00 12.26 -9.86
N GLU A 113 10.69 13.45 -9.37
CA GLU A 113 9.98 13.68 -8.13
C GLU A 113 8.63 14.36 -8.39
N ARG A 114 7.58 13.82 -7.76
CA ARG A 114 6.22 14.35 -7.80
C ARG A 114 5.68 14.51 -6.39
N THR A 115 4.89 15.56 -6.19
CA THR A 115 4.15 15.76 -4.95
C THR A 115 2.68 16.03 -5.28
N CYS A 116 1.79 15.35 -4.58
CA CYS A 116 0.36 15.57 -4.68
C CYS A 116 -0.31 15.53 -3.30
N THR A 117 -1.52 16.08 -3.21
CA THR A 117 -2.26 16.16 -1.95
C THR A 117 -3.67 15.62 -2.13
N PHE A 118 -4.10 14.78 -1.20
CA PHE A 118 -5.45 14.25 -1.10
C PHE A 118 -6.02 14.61 0.28
N GLY A 119 -6.91 15.58 0.35
CA GLY A 119 -7.40 16.09 1.63
C GLY A 119 -6.26 16.60 2.50
N ARG A 120 -6.02 15.94 3.64
CA ARG A 120 -4.92 16.24 4.58
C ARG A 120 -3.68 15.36 4.41
N THR A 121 -3.65 14.52 3.38
CA THR A 121 -2.55 13.61 3.09
C THR A 121 -1.71 14.16 1.96
N THR A 122 -0.41 14.31 2.17
CA THR A 122 0.57 14.67 1.15
C THR A 122 1.35 13.43 0.74
N ILE A 123 1.48 13.21 -0.55
CA ILE A 123 2.25 12.11 -1.13
C ILE A 123 3.40 12.72 -1.93
N ARG A 124 4.62 12.27 -1.65
CA ARG A 124 5.82 12.56 -2.43
C ARG A 124 6.32 11.27 -3.05
N GLU A 125 6.57 11.29 -4.34
CA GLU A 125 7.02 10.14 -5.13
C GLU A 125 8.31 10.45 -5.85
N VAL A 126 9.19 9.45 -5.92
CA VAL A 126 10.44 9.50 -6.67
C VAL A 126 10.49 8.29 -7.59
N ASP A 127 10.65 8.53 -8.90
CA ASP A 127 10.80 7.48 -9.89
C ASP A 127 12.27 7.12 -10.12
N ASP A 128 12.50 5.91 -10.60
CA ASP A 128 13.81 5.46 -11.10
C ASP A 128 14.08 6.12 -12.46
N PRO A 129 15.22 6.83 -12.62
CA PRO A 129 15.52 7.54 -13.85
C PRO A 129 15.74 6.61 -15.06
N ALA A 130 16.11 5.36 -14.84
CA ALA A 130 16.40 4.41 -15.91
C ALA A 130 15.15 3.71 -16.42
N THR A 131 14.19 3.40 -15.54
CA THR A 131 13.01 2.61 -15.89
C THR A 131 11.71 3.41 -15.88
N GLY A 132 11.69 4.56 -15.19
CA GLY A 132 10.47 5.34 -14.94
C GLY A 132 9.55 4.69 -13.89
N ASP A 133 9.98 3.62 -13.25
CA ASP A 133 9.22 2.99 -12.18
C ASP A 133 9.27 3.80 -10.91
N LEU A 134 8.20 3.76 -10.13
CA LEU A 134 8.21 4.33 -8.80
C LEU A 134 9.23 3.58 -7.94
N ARG A 135 10.19 4.31 -7.35
CA ARG A 135 11.23 3.79 -6.48
C ARG A 135 10.92 4.04 -5.00
N HIS A 136 10.41 5.23 -4.72
CA HIS A 136 10.12 5.65 -3.36
C HIS A 136 8.82 6.44 -3.27
N ARG A 137 8.08 6.24 -2.19
CA ARG A 137 6.90 7.02 -1.84
C ARG A 137 6.93 7.37 -0.36
N GLU A 138 6.77 8.64 -0.08
CA GLU A 138 6.55 9.13 1.28
C GLU A 138 5.12 9.64 1.39
N VAL A 139 4.41 9.22 2.42
CA VAL A 139 3.03 9.61 2.68
C VAL A 139 2.96 10.25 4.06
N SER A 140 2.57 11.52 4.10
CA SER A 140 2.51 12.31 5.33
C SER A 140 1.09 12.76 5.62
N TRP A 141 0.63 12.58 6.86
CA TRP A 141 -0.67 13.04 7.36
C TRP A 141 -0.66 13.25 8.87
N GLY A 142 -1.30 14.30 9.37
CA GLY A 142 -1.48 14.52 10.81
C GLY A 142 -0.20 14.45 11.64
N GLY A 143 0.97 14.78 11.05
CA GLY A 143 2.28 14.68 11.67
C GLY A 143 2.85 13.25 11.74
N LEU A 144 2.26 12.31 11.02
CA LEU A 144 2.78 10.97 10.76
C LEU A 144 3.37 10.89 9.37
N THR A 145 4.33 9.99 9.18
CA THR A 145 4.93 9.67 7.88
C THR A 145 5.09 8.17 7.75
N ALA A 146 4.65 7.63 6.61
CA ALA A 146 4.96 6.29 6.17
C ALA A 146 5.86 6.37 4.93
N ARG A 147 6.87 5.49 4.88
CA ARG A 147 7.81 5.39 3.76
C ARG A 147 7.66 4.05 3.09
N LEU A 148 7.56 4.05 1.77
CA LEU A 148 7.47 2.85 0.95
C LEU A 148 8.61 2.85 -0.05
N ASP A 149 9.36 1.76 -0.08
CA ASP A 149 10.38 1.48 -1.08
C ASP A 149 9.87 0.39 -2.02
N PHE A 150 9.85 0.69 -3.32
CA PHE A 150 9.46 -0.21 -4.39
C PHE A 150 10.72 -0.82 -4.99
N LEU A 151 11.04 -2.04 -4.56
CA LEU A 151 12.33 -2.67 -4.83
C LEU A 151 12.34 -3.44 -6.16
N GLN A 152 11.17 -3.87 -6.62
CA GLN A 152 11.04 -4.65 -7.84
C GLN A 152 9.67 -4.45 -8.49
N TRP A 153 9.65 -4.42 -9.82
CA TRP A 153 8.46 -4.30 -10.65
C TRP A 153 8.36 -5.45 -11.64
N ALA A 154 7.14 -5.84 -12.02
CA ALA A 154 6.86 -6.80 -13.09
C ALA A 154 5.65 -6.36 -13.92
N GLY A 155 5.42 -7.09 -15.03
CA GLY A 155 4.36 -6.78 -15.98
C GLY A 155 4.71 -5.62 -16.91
N GLU A 156 3.84 -5.35 -17.85
CA GLU A 156 3.98 -4.28 -18.85
C GLU A 156 2.68 -3.49 -18.96
N GLY A 157 2.79 -2.23 -19.41
CA GLY A 157 1.65 -1.36 -19.64
C GLY A 157 0.69 -1.28 -18.45
N ALA A 158 -0.59 -1.57 -18.67
CA ALA A 158 -1.62 -1.53 -17.64
C ALA A 158 -1.53 -2.67 -16.60
N ASP A 159 -0.72 -3.70 -16.86
CA ASP A 159 -0.49 -4.81 -15.93
C ASP A 159 0.78 -4.64 -15.11
N ARG A 160 1.49 -3.51 -15.27
CA ARG A 160 2.68 -3.23 -14.48
C ARG A 160 2.32 -3.02 -13.03
N HIS A 161 2.97 -3.78 -12.15
CA HIS A 161 2.68 -3.77 -10.71
C HIS A 161 3.96 -3.98 -9.90
N PRO A 162 4.01 -3.49 -8.65
CA PRO A 162 5.13 -3.75 -7.77
C PRO A 162 5.15 -5.22 -7.35
N VAL A 163 6.33 -5.82 -7.38
CA VAL A 163 6.55 -7.22 -6.98
C VAL A 163 7.15 -7.29 -5.58
N LYS A 164 8.01 -6.34 -5.22
CA LYS A 164 8.60 -6.27 -3.90
C LYS A 164 8.48 -4.86 -3.34
N VAL A 165 7.82 -4.74 -2.18
CA VAL A 165 7.59 -3.46 -1.49
C VAL A 165 7.96 -3.61 -0.03
N ARG A 166 8.67 -2.61 0.50
CA ARG A 166 8.94 -2.45 1.94
C ARG A 166 8.25 -1.19 2.42
N LEU A 167 7.59 -1.26 3.56
CA LEU A 167 7.01 -0.11 4.25
C LEU A 167 7.56 0.01 5.65
N GLU A 168 7.87 1.22 6.04
CA GLU A 168 8.24 1.60 7.39
C GLU A 168 7.33 2.71 7.89
N ASN A 169 6.75 2.51 9.07
CA ASN A 169 5.99 3.50 9.80
C ASN A 169 6.59 3.68 11.20
N GLU A 170 7.63 4.51 11.28
CA GLU A 170 8.42 4.71 12.48
C GLU A 170 7.56 5.10 13.70
N ARG A 171 6.59 5.99 13.49
CA ARG A 171 5.80 6.56 14.58
C ARG A 171 4.70 5.64 15.10
N LEU A 172 4.21 4.75 14.25
CA LEU A 172 3.28 3.68 14.64
C LEU A 172 4.01 2.43 15.09
N GLY A 173 5.35 2.37 14.91
CA GLY A 173 6.20 1.31 15.42
C GLY A 173 6.01 -0.03 14.72
N TYR A 174 5.70 -0.02 13.42
CA TYR A 174 5.66 -1.23 12.61
C TYR A 174 6.32 -1.04 11.25
N GLU A 175 6.81 -2.14 10.72
CA GLU A 175 7.35 -2.26 9.38
C GLU A 175 6.86 -3.56 8.74
N TRP A 176 6.73 -3.57 7.43
CA TRP A 176 6.44 -4.78 6.68
C TRP A 176 7.18 -4.80 5.34
N GLU A 177 7.45 -6.00 4.88
CA GLU A 177 7.97 -6.27 3.54
C GLU A 177 7.08 -7.34 2.90
N VAL A 178 6.72 -7.13 1.65
CA VAL A 178 5.95 -8.08 0.86
C VAL A 178 6.67 -8.43 -0.42
N GLN A 179 6.56 -9.71 -0.79
CA GLN A 179 6.89 -10.23 -2.11
C GLN A 179 5.60 -10.71 -2.75
N VAL A 180 5.19 -10.10 -3.85
CA VAL A 180 4.01 -10.51 -4.60
C VAL A 180 4.31 -11.81 -5.33
N ASP A 181 3.54 -12.86 -4.99
CA ASP A 181 3.66 -14.20 -5.57
C ASP A 181 2.72 -14.36 -6.77
N ALA A 182 1.56 -13.69 -6.73
CA ALA A 182 0.60 -13.66 -7.81
C ALA A 182 -0.20 -12.35 -7.85
N TRP A 183 -0.41 -11.84 -9.05
CA TRP A 183 -1.26 -10.68 -9.35
C TRP A 183 -2.30 -11.11 -10.38
N LYS A 184 -3.58 -11.09 -10.02
CA LYS A 184 -4.68 -11.53 -10.89
C LYS A 184 -5.74 -10.45 -10.97
N ARG A 185 -6.08 -10.01 -12.18
CA ARG A 185 -7.28 -9.19 -12.40
C ARG A 185 -8.52 -10.03 -12.15
N LEU A 186 -9.53 -9.43 -11.57
CA LEU A 186 -10.84 -10.00 -11.36
C LEU A 186 -11.79 -9.46 -12.44
N GLU A 187 -12.55 -10.35 -13.04
CA GLU A 187 -13.61 -10.02 -13.99
C GLU A 187 -14.88 -9.58 -13.26
#